data_263844fd8ddbfda46e33b670f76f3936
#
_entry.id   263844fd8ddbfda46e33b670f76f3936
#
_cell.length_a   1.000
_cell.length_b   1.000
_cell.length_c   1.000
_cell.angle_alpha   90.00
_cell.angle_beta   90.00
_cell.angle_gamma   90.00
#
_symmetry.space_group_name_H-M   'P 1'
#
loop_
_entity.id
_entity.type
_entity.pdbx_description
1 polymer ?
#
loop_
_entity_poly.entity_id
_entity_poly.type
_entity_poly.pdbx_seq_one_letter_code
_entity_poly.pdbx_strand_id
1 'polypeptide(L)'
;MKHMKVAFSHKAQYYFGPLDGHESVDLSQTDFTDIGAIVISESDTAILDNETVKSFGIPVFLVVFDNSVDIDQFMGKVERVIDGSSTNFDLYKRQIEAAADKYEESMLPPFFRALADYVEEGNSQFDCPGHQGGQFYCKHPAGRAFYDFYGENVFRSDLCNADVALGDLLIHEGPACAAQQHAAQVYNADKTYFVL
;
A
#
# COMPACT_ATOMS: atom_id res chain seq x y z
N MET A 1 -7.40 6.21 -1.66
CA MET A 1 -7.49 4.75 -1.95
C MET A 1 -8.17 4.03 -0.79
N LYS A 2 -8.83 2.86 -1.02
CA LYS A 2 -9.39 2.07 0.09
C LYS A 2 -8.21 1.44 0.84
N HIS A 3 -8.10 1.66 2.15
CA HIS A 3 -7.05 1.06 2.97
C HIS A 3 -7.05 -0.46 2.86
N MET A 4 -5.86 -1.05 2.84
CA MET A 4 -5.70 -2.50 2.88
C MET A 4 -6.22 -3.04 4.22
N LYS A 5 -6.65 -4.29 4.21
CA LYS A 5 -7.19 -4.97 5.40
C LYS A 5 -6.08 -5.66 6.16
N VAL A 6 -6.35 -6.01 7.41
CA VAL A 6 -5.49 -6.86 8.23
C VAL A 6 -6.16 -8.20 8.47
N ALA A 7 -5.49 -9.28 8.06
CA ALA A 7 -6.00 -10.63 8.24
C ALA A 7 -5.54 -11.23 9.57
N PHE A 8 -6.48 -11.80 10.31
CA PHE A 8 -6.21 -12.41 11.60
C PHE A 8 -6.55 -13.90 11.59
N SER A 9 -5.71 -14.72 12.21
CA SER A 9 -6.15 -16.03 12.64
C SER A 9 -7.13 -15.91 13.80
N HIS A 10 -8.01 -16.88 13.97
CA HIS A 10 -9.11 -16.82 14.94
C HIS A 10 -8.64 -16.50 16.37
N LYS A 11 -7.57 -17.14 16.85
CA LYS A 11 -7.02 -16.92 18.18
C LYS A 11 -6.40 -15.52 18.34
N ALA A 12 -5.69 -15.04 17.30
CA ALA A 12 -5.11 -13.70 17.30
C ALA A 12 -6.19 -12.62 17.25
N GLN A 13 -7.26 -12.83 16.49
CA GLN A 13 -8.39 -11.89 16.44
C GLN A 13 -9.11 -11.77 17.81
N TYR A 14 -9.29 -12.90 18.50
CA TYR A 14 -9.87 -12.87 19.85
C TYR A 14 -8.99 -12.10 20.83
N TYR A 15 -7.67 -12.20 20.71
CA TYR A 15 -6.70 -11.50 21.56
C TYR A 15 -6.71 -9.99 21.36
N PHE A 16 -6.67 -9.52 20.10
CA PHE A 16 -6.58 -8.10 19.81
C PHE A 16 -7.95 -7.39 19.74
N GLY A 17 -9.00 -8.09 19.33
CA GLY A 17 -10.25 -7.46 18.91
C GLY A 17 -10.08 -6.65 17.61
N PRO A 18 -11.03 -5.73 17.33
CA PRO A 18 -10.96 -4.91 16.11
C PRO A 18 -9.79 -3.91 16.16
N LEU A 19 -9.28 -3.53 14.99
CA LEU A 19 -8.39 -2.41 14.78
C LEU A 19 -9.19 -1.12 14.58
N ASP A 20 -8.55 0.02 14.81
CA ASP A 20 -9.20 1.33 14.67
C ASP A 20 -9.07 1.90 13.24
N GLY A 21 -7.91 1.68 12.58
CA GLY A 21 -7.58 2.23 11.27
C GLY A 21 -7.82 1.28 10.08
N HIS A 22 -7.90 -0.03 10.33
CA HIS A 22 -7.99 -1.04 9.28
C HIS A 22 -9.13 -2.03 9.53
N GLU A 23 -9.78 -2.47 8.44
CA GLU A 23 -10.75 -3.56 8.49
C GLU A 23 -10.05 -4.87 8.87
N SER A 24 -10.53 -5.52 9.95
CA SER A 24 -10.05 -6.84 10.36
C SER A 24 -10.84 -7.93 9.66
N VAL A 25 -10.16 -8.88 9.01
CA VAL A 25 -10.78 -10.00 8.29
C VAL A 25 -10.24 -11.35 8.79
N ASP A 26 -11.02 -12.40 8.60
CA ASP A 26 -10.61 -13.76 8.93
C ASP A 26 -9.59 -14.26 7.89
N LEU A 27 -8.45 -14.74 8.36
CA LEU A 27 -7.36 -15.26 7.54
C LEU A 27 -7.79 -16.40 6.61
N SER A 28 -8.77 -17.22 7.04
CA SER A 28 -9.25 -18.36 6.26
C SER A 28 -10.12 -17.97 5.06
N GLN A 29 -10.58 -16.72 4.99
CA GLN A 29 -11.54 -16.24 3.99
C GLN A 29 -10.93 -15.21 3.02
N THR A 30 -9.62 -15.01 3.05
CA THR A 30 -8.96 -14.02 2.19
C THR A 30 -8.11 -14.67 1.09
N ASP A 31 -8.03 -13.98 -0.06
CA ASP A 31 -7.15 -14.32 -1.17
C ASP A 31 -5.82 -13.53 -1.16
N PHE A 32 -5.60 -12.73 -0.12
CA PHE A 32 -4.44 -11.88 0.12
C PHE A 32 -4.26 -10.67 -0.81
N THR A 33 -5.13 -10.44 -1.78
CA THR A 33 -4.95 -9.35 -2.75
C THR A 33 -5.16 -7.96 -2.16
N ASP A 34 -5.91 -7.84 -1.05
CA ASP A 34 -6.19 -6.60 -0.34
C ASP A 34 -5.71 -6.62 1.13
N ILE A 35 -4.72 -7.48 1.43
CA ILE A 35 -4.19 -7.64 2.79
C ILE A 35 -2.86 -6.88 2.95
N GLY A 36 -2.82 -5.96 3.91
CA GLY A 36 -1.65 -5.15 4.27
C GLY A 36 -0.79 -5.74 5.38
N ALA A 37 -1.38 -6.55 6.26
CA ALA A 37 -0.66 -7.30 7.30
C ALA A 37 -1.41 -8.56 7.69
N ILE A 38 -0.70 -9.54 8.23
CA ILE A 38 -1.26 -10.80 8.73
C ILE A 38 -0.86 -10.97 10.18
N VAL A 39 -1.82 -11.34 11.04
CA VAL A 39 -1.59 -11.63 12.45
C VAL A 39 -2.02 -13.05 12.74
N ILE A 40 -1.08 -13.90 13.16
CA ILE A 40 -1.29 -15.31 13.40
C ILE A 40 -0.98 -15.70 14.84
N SER A 41 -1.50 -16.82 15.27
CA SER A 41 -1.03 -17.51 16.49
C SER A 41 -0.05 -18.63 16.14
N GLU A 42 0.57 -19.20 17.15
CA GLU A 42 1.50 -20.33 17.03
C GLU A 42 0.88 -21.57 16.36
N SER A 43 -0.45 -21.68 16.34
CA SER A 43 -1.17 -22.81 15.69
C SER A 43 -1.29 -22.62 14.17
N ASP A 44 -1.10 -21.40 13.67
CA ASP A 44 -1.40 -21.03 12.28
C ASP A 44 -0.14 -20.75 11.45
N THR A 45 1.02 -21.18 11.93
CA THR A 45 2.34 -20.89 11.32
C THR A 45 2.53 -21.47 9.91
N ALA A 46 1.68 -22.41 9.49
CA ALA A 46 1.68 -22.94 8.12
C ALA A 46 1.50 -21.83 7.06
N ILE A 47 0.90 -20.69 7.42
CA ILE A 47 0.75 -19.54 6.53
C ILE A 47 2.11 -18.94 6.12
N LEU A 48 3.13 -19.07 6.94
CA LEU A 48 4.49 -18.60 6.63
C LEU A 48 5.11 -19.34 5.43
N ASP A 49 4.57 -20.51 5.09
CA ASP A 49 5.00 -21.30 3.94
C ASP A 49 4.10 -21.11 2.70
N ASN A 50 3.06 -20.28 2.83
CA ASN A 50 2.19 -19.93 1.71
C ASN A 50 2.96 -19.12 0.66
N GLU A 51 2.95 -19.58 -0.59
CA GLU A 51 3.70 -18.97 -1.68
C GLU A 51 3.21 -17.56 -2.04
N THR A 52 1.91 -17.30 -1.92
CA THR A 52 1.33 -15.97 -2.19
C THR A 52 1.79 -14.97 -1.13
N VAL A 53 1.74 -15.34 0.15
CA VAL A 53 2.19 -14.49 1.25
C VAL A 53 3.67 -14.15 1.12
N LYS A 54 4.51 -15.14 0.79
CA LYS A 54 5.95 -14.96 0.54
C LYS A 54 6.21 -14.07 -0.68
N SER A 55 5.51 -14.35 -1.79
CA SER A 55 5.68 -13.62 -3.06
C SER A 55 5.25 -12.16 -2.93
N PHE A 56 4.17 -11.90 -2.20
CA PHE A 56 3.70 -10.53 -1.97
C PHE A 56 4.53 -9.80 -0.89
N GLY A 57 5.26 -10.54 -0.05
CA GLY A 57 6.05 -9.94 1.03
C GLY A 57 5.21 -9.29 2.12
N ILE A 58 4.00 -9.85 2.37
CA ILE A 58 3.08 -9.32 3.37
C ILE A 58 3.69 -9.45 4.76
N PRO A 59 3.75 -8.37 5.58
CA PRO A 59 4.27 -8.45 6.93
C PRO A 59 3.40 -9.35 7.80
N VAL A 60 4.04 -10.30 8.49
CA VAL A 60 3.36 -11.27 9.37
C VAL A 60 3.77 -11.03 10.82
N PHE A 61 2.80 -10.92 11.70
CA PHE A 61 2.96 -10.85 13.16
C PHE A 61 2.56 -12.17 13.79
N LEU A 62 3.41 -12.70 14.65
CA LEU A 62 3.17 -13.95 15.36
C LEU A 62 2.88 -13.69 16.85
N VAL A 63 1.71 -14.07 17.31
CA VAL A 63 1.35 -14.04 18.74
C VAL A 63 1.60 -15.41 19.33
N VAL A 64 2.44 -15.49 20.36
CA VAL A 64 2.80 -16.73 21.05
C VAL A 64 2.17 -16.74 22.42
N PHE A 65 1.28 -17.69 22.65
CA PHE A 65 0.60 -17.91 23.94
C PHE A 65 1.24 -19.03 24.76
N ASP A 66 1.98 -19.92 24.11
CA ASP A 66 2.68 -21.03 24.75
C ASP A 66 4.18 -20.76 24.81
N ASN A 67 4.69 -20.53 26.01
CA ASN A 67 6.11 -20.24 26.26
C ASN A 67 7.06 -21.42 25.92
N SER A 68 6.52 -22.59 25.58
CA SER A 68 7.32 -23.73 25.13
C SER A 68 7.71 -23.66 23.65
N VAL A 69 7.09 -22.76 22.90
CA VAL A 69 7.37 -22.58 21.47
C VAL A 69 8.75 -21.95 21.27
N ASP A 70 9.58 -22.61 20.49
CA ASP A 70 10.87 -22.08 20.07
C ASP A 70 10.65 -20.94 19.05
N ILE A 71 10.88 -19.70 19.49
CA ILE A 71 10.69 -18.51 18.68
C ILE A 71 11.82 -18.28 17.67
N ASP A 72 12.99 -18.89 17.87
CA ASP A 72 14.15 -18.68 17.00
C ASP A 72 13.91 -19.22 15.57
N GLN A 73 13.05 -20.23 15.44
CA GLN A 73 12.65 -20.79 14.13
C GLN A 73 11.87 -19.83 13.25
N PHE A 74 11.30 -18.75 13.82
CA PHE A 74 10.53 -17.73 13.11
C PHE A 74 11.32 -16.47 12.80
N MET A 75 12.57 -16.39 13.30
CA MET A 75 13.45 -15.25 13.02
C MET A 75 13.66 -15.07 11.52
N GLY A 76 13.43 -13.83 11.03
CA GLY A 76 13.50 -13.49 9.61
C GLY A 76 12.30 -13.94 8.76
N LYS A 77 11.33 -14.65 9.34
CA LYS A 77 10.08 -15.03 8.64
C LYS A 77 8.90 -14.18 9.05
N VAL A 78 8.96 -13.53 10.20
CA VAL A 78 7.92 -12.66 10.72
C VAL A 78 8.47 -11.27 11.01
N GLU A 79 7.61 -10.26 10.86
CA GLU A 79 7.94 -8.86 11.19
C GLU A 79 8.19 -8.72 12.70
N ARG A 80 7.37 -9.38 13.50
CA ARG A 80 7.47 -9.37 14.95
C ARG A 80 6.84 -10.59 15.61
N VAL A 81 7.47 -11.04 16.69
CA VAL A 81 6.86 -11.96 17.66
C VAL A 81 6.28 -11.15 18.82
N ILE A 82 5.04 -11.43 19.22
CA ILE A 82 4.28 -10.78 20.27
C ILE A 82 4.01 -11.82 21.38
N ASP A 83 4.36 -11.47 22.61
CA ASP A 83 4.01 -12.30 23.77
C ASP A 83 2.51 -12.20 24.05
N GLY A 84 1.79 -13.31 23.94
CA GLY A 84 0.36 -13.42 24.17
C GLY A 84 -0.07 -13.20 25.63
N SER A 85 0.87 -13.11 26.59
CA SER A 85 0.61 -12.70 27.97
C SER A 85 0.66 -11.17 28.16
N SER A 86 1.13 -10.43 27.16
CA SER A 86 1.26 -8.98 27.22
C SER A 86 -0.08 -8.27 27.23
N THR A 87 -0.19 -7.20 28.01
CA THR A 87 -1.38 -6.32 28.07
C THR A 87 -1.24 -5.05 27.25
N ASN A 88 -0.14 -4.89 26.48
CA ASN A 88 0.15 -3.68 25.70
C ASN A 88 -0.58 -3.70 24.34
N PHE A 89 -1.86 -4.00 24.31
CA PHE A 89 -2.64 -4.17 23.09
C PHE A 89 -2.56 -2.96 22.15
N ASP A 90 -2.70 -1.74 22.67
CA ASP A 90 -2.71 -0.52 21.86
C ASP A 90 -1.37 -0.28 21.17
N LEU A 91 -0.25 -0.65 21.80
CA LEU A 91 1.05 -0.56 21.19
C LEU A 91 1.17 -1.50 19.99
N TYR A 92 0.77 -2.74 20.19
CA TYR A 92 0.86 -3.75 19.14
C TYR A 92 -0.12 -3.49 18.00
N LYS A 93 -1.35 -3.04 18.28
CA LYS A 93 -2.31 -2.60 17.26
C LYS A 93 -1.70 -1.53 16.37
N ARG A 94 -1.16 -0.46 16.95
CA ARG A 94 -0.49 0.61 16.17
C ARG A 94 0.68 0.10 15.34
N GLN A 95 1.43 -0.89 15.83
CA GLN A 95 2.53 -1.47 15.05
C GLN A 95 2.04 -2.32 13.89
N ILE A 96 0.95 -3.06 14.06
CA ILE A 96 0.32 -3.83 12.99
C ILE A 96 -0.24 -2.87 11.93
N GLU A 97 -0.97 -1.84 12.35
CA GLU A 97 -1.52 -0.81 11.45
C GLU A 97 -0.42 -0.07 10.70
N ALA A 98 0.63 0.38 11.40
CA ALA A 98 1.77 1.04 10.77
C ALA A 98 2.54 0.14 9.78
N ALA A 99 2.58 -1.17 10.03
CA ALA A 99 3.18 -2.11 9.09
C ALA A 99 2.30 -2.30 7.84
N ALA A 100 0.97 -2.35 8.03
CA ALA A 100 0.02 -2.42 6.92
C ALA A 100 0.09 -1.15 6.05
N ASP A 101 0.12 0.03 6.67
CA ASP A 101 0.29 1.31 5.97
C ASP A 101 1.60 1.35 5.18
N LYS A 102 2.71 0.99 5.82
CA LYS A 102 4.02 0.95 5.17
C LYS A 102 4.06 -0.03 4.00
N TYR A 103 3.40 -1.18 4.15
CA TYR A 103 3.30 -2.17 3.09
C TYR A 103 2.48 -1.62 1.92
N GLU A 104 1.31 -1.05 2.19
CA GLU A 104 0.47 -0.37 1.19
C GLU A 104 1.28 0.72 0.46
N GLU A 105 2.03 1.51 1.23
CA GLU A 105 2.93 2.52 0.68
C GLU A 105 3.99 1.96 -0.26
N SER A 106 4.52 0.79 0.02
CA SER A 106 5.57 0.16 -0.76
C SER A 106 5.08 -0.49 -2.05
N MET A 107 3.79 -0.81 -2.16
CA MET A 107 3.22 -1.52 -3.32
C MET A 107 3.09 -0.66 -4.57
N LEU A 108 2.84 0.63 -4.40
CA LEU A 108 2.69 1.54 -5.53
C LEU A 108 4.04 2.10 -5.95
N PRO A 109 4.37 2.07 -7.26
CA PRO A 109 5.53 2.77 -7.76
C PRO A 109 5.49 4.26 -7.35
N PRO A 110 6.61 4.86 -6.91
CA PRO A 110 6.60 6.19 -6.27
C PRO A 110 5.95 7.29 -7.11
N PHE A 111 6.15 7.27 -8.43
CA PHE A 111 5.52 8.25 -9.31
C PHE A 111 4.00 8.06 -9.41
N PHE A 112 3.54 6.80 -9.54
CA PHE A 112 2.11 6.51 -9.59
C PHE A 112 1.41 6.88 -8.29
N ARG A 113 2.04 6.64 -7.14
CA ARG A 113 1.53 7.07 -5.84
C ARG A 113 1.39 8.60 -5.79
N ALA A 114 2.45 9.33 -6.12
CA ALA A 114 2.41 10.79 -6.12
C ALA A 114 1.33 11.34 -7.07
N LEU A 115 1.11 10.68 -8.20
CA LEU A 115 0.06 11.03 -9.14
C LEU A 115 -1.34 10.77 -8.55
N ALA A 116 -1.54 9.64 -7.87
CA ALA A 116 -2.80 9.32 -7.19
C ALA A 116 -3.11 10.33 -6.08
N ASP A 117 -2.12 10.63 -5.23
CA ASP A 117 -2.24 11.62 -4.16
C ASP A 117 -2.59 13.01 -4.72
N TYR A 118 -1.91 13.44 -5.79
CA TYR A 118 -2.21 14.69 -6.50
C TYR A 118 -3.66 14.77 -6.97
N VAL A 119 -4.18 13.69 -7.53
CA VAL A 119 -5.58 13.59 -7.99
C VAL A 119 -6.55 13.66 -6.82
N GLU A 120 -6.26 12.98 -5.72
CA GLU A 120 -7.11 12.94 -4.51
C GLU A 120 -7.14 14.29 -3.77
N GLU A 121 -6.03 15.02 -3.73
CA GLU A 121 -5.94 16.38 -3.16
C GLU A 121 -6.83 17.41 -3.87
N GLY A 122 -7.27 17.11 -5.08
CA GLY A 122 -8.17 17.98 -5.82
C GLY A 122 -7.52 19.23 -6.38
N ASN A 123 -6.24 19.19 -6.66
CA ASN A 123 -5.48 20.29 -7.22
C ASN A 123 -6.10 20.83 -8.53
N SER A 124 -6.10 22.14 -8.68
CA SER A 124 -6.57 22.82 -9.89
C SER A 124 -5.45 22.94 -10.90
N GLN A 125 -5.66 22.40 -12.09
CA GLN A 125 -4.71 22.44 -13.20
C GLN A 125 -4.92 23.70 -14.04
N PHE A 126 -3.87 24.50 -14.23
CA PHE A 126 -3.89 25.73 -15.04
C PHE A 126 -2.88 25.71 -16.18
N ASP A 127 -2.26 24.57 -16.42
CA ASP A 127 -1.25 24.34 -17.44
C ASP A 127 -1.80 23.52 -18.63
N CYS A 128 -0.96 22.92 -19.43
CA CYS A 128 -1.34 21.89 -20.40
C CYS A 128 -1.52 20.53 -19.71
N PRO A 129 -2.52 19.73 -20.11
CA PRO A 129 -3.49 19.99 -21.18
C PRO A 129 -4.63 20.90 -20.74
N GLY A 130 -5.14 21.70 -21.69
CA GLY A 130 -6.15 22.75 -21.43
C GLY A 130 -7.54 22.29 -21.03
N HIS A 131 -7.80 20.99 -20.83
CA HIS A 131 -9.09 20.48 -20.35
C HIS A 131 -9.31 20.67 -18.84
N GLN A 132 -8.28 21.10 -18.08
CA GLN A 132 -8.35 21.43 -16.66
C GLN A 132 -9.02 20.32 -15.83
N GLY A 133 -8.39 19.14 -15.77
CA GLY A 133 -8.95 17.99 -15.06
C GLY A 133 -10.27 17.46 -15.68
N GLY A 134 -10.48 17.71 -16.97
CA GLY A 134 -11.66 17.26 -17.70
C GLY A 134 -12.87 18.18 -17.61
N GLN A 135 -12.82 19.29 -16.84
CA GLN A 135 -13.96 20.20 -16.64
C GLN A 135 -14.49 20.79 -17.94
N PHE A 136 -13.63 21.03 -18.93
CA PHE A 136 -14.08 21.56 -20.23
C PHE A 136 -14.93 20.56 -21.02
N TYR A 137 -14.72 19.28 -20.87
CA TYR A 137 -15.56 18.26 -21.51
C TYR A 137 -17.00 18.30 -21.01
N CYS A 138 -17.21 18.60 -19.72
CA CYS A 138 -18.54 18.63 -19.10
C CYS A 138 -19.44 19.78 -19.59
N LYS A 139 -18.91 20.73 -20.39
CA LYS A 139 -19.67 21.86 -20.92
C LYS A 139 -20.55 21.51 -22.14
N HIS A 140 -20.40 20.34 -22.73
CA HIS A 140 -21.17 19.88 -23.88
C HIS A 140 -21.57 18.42 -23.72
N PRO A 141 -22.79 17.99 -24.12
CA PRO A 141 -23.28 16.62 -23.92
C PRO A 141 -22.34 15.53 -24.48
N ALA A 142 -21.78 15.73 -25.67
CA ALA A 142 -20.80 14.77 -26.24
C ALA A 142 -19.51 14.69 -25.40
N GLY A 143 -19.03 15.82 -24.90
CA GLY A 143 -17.87 15.86 -24.00
C GLY A 143 -18.17 15.22 -22.65
N ARG A 144 -19.40 15.41 -22.12
CA ARG A 144 -19.84 14.75 -20.91
C ARG A 144 -19.85 13.23 -21.05
N ALA A 145 -20.37 12.69 -22.16
CA ALA A 145 -20.35 11.26 -22.43
C ALA A 145 -18.91 10.71 -22.50
N PHE A 146 -17.98 11.45 -23.06
CA PHE A 146 -16.56 11.11 -23.09
C PHE A 146 -15.94 11.11 -21.68
N TYR A 147 -16.23 12.14 -20.89
CA TYR A 147 -15.78 12.25 -19.50
C TYR A 147 -16.32 11.11 -18.63
N ASP A 148 -17.61 10.79 -18.75
CA ASP A 148 -18.24 9.71 -17.98
C ASP A 148 -17.70 8.32 -18.37
N PHE A 149 -17.31 8.14 -19.63
CA PHE A 149 -16.71 6.89 -20.10
C PHE A 149 -15.31 6.64 -19.51
N TYR A 150 -14.42 7.65 -19.51
CA TYR A 150 -13.06 7.50 -19.01
C TYR A 150 -12.94 7.67 -17.48
N GLY A 151 -13.84 8.40 -16.87
CA GLY A 151 -13.82 8.73 -15.46
C GLY A 151 -12.92 9.94 -15.12
N GLU A 152 -13.23 10.58 -14.02
CA GLU A 152 -12.58 11.81 -13.57
C GLU A 152 -11.06 11.67 -13.40
N ASN A 153 -10.62 10.55 -12.81
CA ASN A 153 -9.21 10.34 -12.45
C ASN A 153 -8.29 10.35 -13.67
N VAL A 154 -8.77 9.87 -14.83
CA VAL A 154 -7.97 9.88 -16.06
C VAL A 154 -7.63 11.31 -16.47
N PHE A 155 -8.61 12.22 -16.44
CA PHE A 155 -8.40 13.62 -16.82
C PHE A 155 -7.62 14.40 -15.76
N ARG A 156 -7.79 14.05 -14.48
CA ARG A 156 -7.04 14.69 -13.39
C ARG A 156 -5.59 14.22 -13.32
N SER A 157 -5.29 13.05 -13.85
CA SER A 157 -3.92 12.52 -13.95
C SER A 157 -3.20 12.90 -15.25
N ASP A 158 -3.88 13.54 -16.20
CA ASP A 158 -3.27 14.06 -17.42
C ASP A 158 -2.68 15.45 -17.15
N LEU A 159 -1.40 15.47 -16.81
CA LEU A 159 -0.67 16.63 -16.30
C LEU A 159 0.53 16.98 -17.17
N CYS A 160 0.98 18.22 -17.06
CA CYS A 160 2.27 18.63 -17.60
C CYS A 160 3.41 17.89 -16.86
N ASN A 161 4.43 17.47 -17.62
CA ASN A 161 5.61 16.79 -17.07
C ASN A 161 6.50 17.67 -16.17
N ALA A 162 6.21 18.96 -16.07
CA ALA A 162 6.88 19.93 -15.22
C ALA A 162 6.00 20.43 -14.06
N ASP A 163 4.94 19.69 -13.71
CA ASP A 163 4.14 20.01 -12.53
C ASP A 163 5.00 19.89 -11.26
N VAL A 164 5.03 20.96 -10.45
CA VAL A 164 5.93 21.08 -9.30
C VAL A 164 5.67 19.98 -8.26
N ALA A 165 4.43 19.53 -8.13
CA ALA A 165 4.07 18.49 -7.17
C ALA A 165 4.62 17.11 -7.56
N LEU A 166 4.80 16.86 -8.86
CA LEU A 166 5.31 15.57 -9.39
C LEU A 166 6.82 15.58 -9.64
N GLY A 167 7.49 16.73 -9.44
CA GLY A 167 8.90 16.91 -9.73
C GLY A 167 9.18 17.04 -11.24
N ASP A 168 10.37 17.52 -11.57
CA ASP A 168 10.77 17.70 -12.95
C ASP A 168 11.59 16.49 -13.44
N LEU A 169 11.11 15.84 -14.48
CA LEU A 169 11.78 14.69 -15.07
C LEU A 169 13.16 15.06 -15.67
N LEU A 170 13.31 16.29 -16.18
CA LEU A 170 14.56 16.74 -16.80
C LEU A 170 15.70 16.95 -15.79
N ILE A 171 15.36 17.41 -14.58
CA ILE A 171 16.34 17.65 -13.52
C ILE A 171 16.40 16.50 -12.50
N HIS A 172 15.61 15.46 -12.71
CA HIS A 172 15.59 14.26 -11.87
C HIS A 172 15.33 14.54 -10.40
N GLU A 173 14.28 15.29 -10.07
CA GLU A 173 13.87 15.63 -8.70
C GLU A 173 12.52 15.02 -8.32
N GLY A 174 12.20 15.05 -7.02
CA GLY A 174 10.91 14.68 -6.46
C GLY A 174 10.47 13.24 -6.78
N PRO A 175 9.17 13.01 -6.97
CA PRO A 175 8.62 11.69 -7.29
C PRO A 175 9.22 11.04 -8.54
N ALA A 176 9.59 11.82 -9.55
CA ALA A 176 10.25 11.32 -10.75
C ALA A 176 11.63 10.71 -10.43
N CYS A 177 12.42 11.36 -9.58
CA CYS A 177 13.69 10.82 -9.09
C CYS A 177 13.48 9.54 -8.26
N ALA A 178 12.54 9.55 -7.34
CA ALA A 178 12.20 8.38 -6.52
C ALA A 178 11.79 7.18 -7.38
N ALA A 179 11.01 7.41 -8.43
CA ALA A 179 10.61 6.36 -9.36
C ALA A 179 11.80 5.78 -10.14
N GLN A 180 12.75 6.61 -10.58
CA GLN A 180 13.97 6.14 -11.24
C GLN A 180 14.85 5.31 -10.30
N GLN A 181 14.98 5.72 -9.04
CA GLN A 181 15.70 4.96 -8.01
C GLN A 181 15.01 3.62 -7.71
N HIS A 182 13.69 3.62 -7.58
CA HIS A 182 12.91 2.40 -7.39
C HIS A 182 13.07 1.43 -8.58
N ALA A 183 12.99 1.92 -9.80
CA ALA A 183 13.23 1.12 -11.00
C ALA A 183 14.64 0.54 -11.03
N ALA A 184 15.65 1.31 -10.64
CA ALA A 184 17.03 0.82 -10.53
C ALA A 184 17.14 -0.34 -9.53
N GLN A 185 16.47 -0.25 -8.37
CA GLN A 185 16.42 -1.33 -7.38
C GLN A 185 15.74 -2.59 -7.94
N VAL A 186 14.58 -2.44 -8.59
CA VAL A 186 13.82 -3.56 -9.17
C VAL A 186 14.64 -4.31 -10.23
N TYR A 187 15.39 -3.58 -11.06
CA TYR A 187 16.21 -4.16 -12.12
C TYR A 187 17.65 -4.50 -11.65
N ASN A 188 17.97 -4.31 -10.37
CA ASN A 188 19.32 -4.47 -9.83
C ASN A 188 20.39 -3.73 -10.66
N ALA A 189 20.09 -2.49 -11.02
CA ALA A 189 20.93 -1.60 -11.81
C ALA A 189 21.48 -0.47 -10.94
N ASP A 190 22.66 0.06 -11.28
CA ASP A 190 23.24 1.20 -10.57
C ASP A 190 22.37 2.47 -10.72
N LYS A 191 21.78 2.65 -11.89
CA LYS A 191 20.91 3.78 -12.23
C LYS A 191 19.90 3.41 -13.30
N THR A 192 18.75 4.06 -13.26
CA THR A 192 17.72 4.02 -14.31
C THR A 192 17.33 5.46 -14.66
N TYR A 193 17.13 5.71 -15.94
CA TYR A 193 16.67 7.01 -16.45
C TYR A 193 15.38 6.82 -17.24
N PHE A 194 14.38 7.62 -16.91
CA PHE A 194 13.23 7.79 -17.78
C PHE A 194 13.59 8.76 -18.89
N VAL A 195 13.27 8.39 -20.12
CA VAL A 195 13.52 9.21 -21.31
C VAL A 195 12.20 9.53 -21.99
N LEU A 196 12.07 10.75 -22.54
CA LEU A 196 10.91 11.23 -23.28
C LEU A 196 11.07 10.90 -24.76
#